data_a24bbbdc402d65adb372f306f69cfdf3
#
_entry.id   a24bbbdc402d65adb372f306f69cfdf3
#
_cell.length_a   1.000
_cell.length_b   1.000
_cell.length_c   1.000
_cell.angle_alpha   90.00
_cell.angle_beta   90.00
_cell.angle_gamma   90.00
#
_symmetry.space_group_name_H-M   'P 1'
#
loop_
_entity.id
_entity.type
_entity.pdbx_description
1 polymer ?
#
loop_
_entity_poly.entity_id
_entity_poly.type
_entity_poly.pdbx_seq_one_letter_code
_entity_poly.pdbx_strand_id
1 'polypeptide(L)'
;MTFFHQFTYSFLLLSLGHFAQSCIDPGRTTDPKKVVESMSTALAKKYPYIPIIEVKELARTIPYILVDVREKKEMDVSMIPGAITAKEFETNKETYKNKLIIPYCTIGMRSGKYTDKLVKEGFKAKNLKGGVLAFAHEGFSFINKGEKTKEVHVYGEAWNLLPKAYKGIFE
;
A
#
# COMPACT_ATOMS: atom_id res chain seq x y z
N MET A 1 64.66 7.55 24.38
CA MET A 1 64.34 6.88 23.11
C MET A 1 62.95 6.27 23.24
N THR A 2 61.95 7.03 22.85
CA THR A 2 60.55 6.65 22.99
C THR A 2 59.92 6.77 21.61
N PHE A 3 59.59 5.64 21.02
CA PHE A 3 58.92 5.56 19.72
C PHE A 3 57.41 5.74 19.94
N PHE A 4 56.85 6.85 19.46
CA PHE A 4 55.43 7.08 19.32
C PHE A 4 54.90 6.38 18.07
N HIS A 5 54.03 5.40 18.26
CA HIS A 5 53.25 4.81 17.18
C HIS A 5 51.96 5.65 17.02
N GLN A 6 51.92 6.41 15.95
CA GLN A 6 50.66 6.99 15.45
C GLN A 6 49.87 5.89 14.69
N PHE A 7 48.82 5.42 15.29
CA PHE A 7 47.78 4.66 14.56
C PHE A 7 46.84 5.64 13.88
N THR A 8 46.95 5.77 12.59
CA THR A 8 46.02 6.50 11.72
C THR A 8 44.70 5.74 11.63
N TYR A 9 43.65 6.30 12.25
CA TYR A 9 42.27 5.91 11.95
C TYR A 9 41.87 6.48 10.58
N SER A 10 42.03 5.69 9.56
CA SER A 10 41.49 5.94 8.23
C SER A 10 40.98 4.63 7.68
N PHE A 11 39.73 4.31 7.93
CA PHE A 11 38.93 3.33 7.16
C PHE A 11 37.62 3.10 7.94
N LEU A 12 36.60 3.89 7.70
CA LEU A 12 35.19 3.43 7.72
C LEU A 12 34.22 4.54 7.29
N LEU A 13 34.32 4.97 6.04
CA LEU A 13 33.26 5.78 5.40
C LEU A 13 33.06 5.37 3.93
N LEU A 14 32.91 4.07 3.70
CA LEU A 14 32.63 3.55 2.35
C LEU A 14 31.77 2.28 2.44
N SER A 15 30.53 2.39 2.89
CA SER A 15 29.60 1.28 2.72
C SER A 15 28.09 1.64 2.72
N LEU A 16 27.71 2.91 2.70
CA LEU A 16 26.30 3.30 2.63
C LEU A 16 25.84 3.76 1.24
N GLY A 17 26.75 3.88 0.27
CA GLY A 17 26.46 4.36 -1.09
C GLY A 17 26.14 3.26 -2.11
N HIS A 18 26.30 1.97 -1.80
CA HIS A 18 26.21 0.90 -2.82
C HIS A 18 24.92 0.07 -2.77
N PHE A 19 23.99 0.36 -1.85
CA PHE A 19 22.75 -0.42 -1.76
C PHE A 19 21.63 0.08 -2.69
N ALA A 20 21.76 1.27 -3.25
CA ALA A 20 20.75 1.83 -4.15
C ALA A 20 20.99 1.53 -5.65
N GLN A 21 22.21 1.11 -6.02
CA GLN A 21 22.61 0.98 -7.44
C GLN A 21 22.42 -0.44 -8.01
N SER A 22 22.17 -1.45 -7.19
CA SER A 22 22.17 -2.85 -7.65
C SER A 22 20.80 -3.43 -8.01
N CYS A 23 19.74 -2.59 -8.11
CA CYS A 23 18.39 -3.05 -8.41
C CYS A 23 17.85 -2.65 -9.78
N ILE A 24 18.69 -2.15 -10.67
CA ILE A 24 18.28 -1.94 -12.08
C ILE A 24 18.80 -3.14 -12.88
N ASP A 25 18.05 -4.22 -12.83
CA ASP A 25 18.19 -5.32 -13.80
C ASP A 25 17.67 -4.80 -15.15
N PRO A 26 18.49 -4.82 -16.24
CA PRO A 26 18.08 -4.34 -17.56
C PRO A 26 16.89 -5.11 -18.15
N GLY A 27 16.49 -6.25 -17.57
CA GLY A 27 15.24 -6.97 -17.89
C GLY A 27 14.04 -6.59 -17.04
N ARG A 28 14.19 -5.69 -16.04
CA ARG A 28 13.10 -5.33 -15.14
C ARG A 28 12.18 -4.31 -15.80
N THR A 29 10.90 -4.63 -15.86
CA THR A 29 9.90 -3.72 -16.41
C THR A 29 9.86 -2.41 -15.65
N THR A 30 9.83 -1.30 -16.38
CA THR A 30 9.61 0.05 -15.86
C THR A 30 8.14 0.47 -15.95
N ASP A 31 7.28 -0.40 -16.50
CA ASP A 31 5.83 -0.17 -16.57
C ASP A 31 5.25 -0.15 -15.15
N PRO A 32 4.71 0.98 -14.67
CA PRO A 32 4.20 1.11 -13.33
C PRO A 32 3.13 0.07 -12.98
N LYS A 33 2.26 -0.29 -13.93
CA LYS A 33 1.23 -1.32 -13.71
C LYS A 33 1.85 -2.67 -13.40
N LYS A 34 2.82 -3.10 -14.19
CA LYS A 34 3.52 -4.38 -13.98
C LYS A 34 4.34 -4.38 -12.71
N VAL A 35 4.91 -3.23 -12.31
CA VAL A 35 5.61 -3.09 -11.03
C VAL A 35 4.63 -3.29 -9.87
N VAL A 36 3.48 -2.61 -9.88
CA VAL A 36 2.43 -2.77 -8.85
C VAL A 36 1.93 -4.22 -8.78
N GLU A 37 1.67 -4.85 -9.92
CA GLU A 37 1.25 -6.26 -9.98
C GLU A 37 2.31 -7.21 -9.41
N SER A 38 3.58 -7.00 -9.75
CA SER A 38 4.69 -7.79 -9.23
C SER A 38 4.84 -7.65 -7.72
N MET A 39 4.85 -6.40 -7.21
CA MET A 39 4.97 -6.12 -5.78
C MET A 39 3.81 -6.71 -4.97
N SER A 40 2.58 -6.48 -5.42
CA SER A 40 1.38 -6.99 -4.74
C SER A 40 1.29 -8.51 -4.77
N THR A 41 1.75 -9.14 -5.86
CA THR A 41 1.85 -10.60 -5.98
C THR A 41 2.95 -11.17 -5.06
N ALA A 42 4.09 -10.50 -4.95
CA ALA A 42 5.15 -10.89 -4.02
C ALA A 42 4.66 -10.81 -2.56
N LEU A 43 3.89 -9.77 -2.21
CA LEU A 43 3.28 -9.65 -0.88
C LEU A 43 2.28 -10.79 -0.61
N ALA A 44 1.42 -11.12 -1.57
CA ALA A 44 0.47 -12.23 -1.44
C ALA A 44 1.18 -13.58 -1.27
N LYS A 45 2.26 -13.82 -2.01
CA LYS A 45 3.09 -15.03 -1.87
C LYS A 45 3.82 -15.10 -0.51
N LYS A 46 4.30 -13.95 -0.02
CA LYS A 46 4.98 -13.87 1.28
C LYS A 46 4.04 -14.15 2.46
N TYR A 47 2.76 -13.82 2.32
CA TYR A 47 1.74 -13.97 3.35
C TYR A 47 0.52 -14.77 2.83
N PRO A 48 0.70 -16.06 2.46
CA PRO A 48 -0.33 -16.84 1.77
C PRO A 48 -1.57 -17.12 2.61
N TYR A 49 -1.48 -16.94 3.92
CA TYR A 49 -2.57 -17.09 4.88
C TYR A 49 -3.51 -15.87 4.94
N ILE A 50 -3.13 -14.75 4.33
CA ILE A 50 -3.98 -13.55 4.28
C ILE A 50 -4.89 -13.65 3.05
N PRO A 51 -6.22 -13.75 3.21
CA PRO A 51 -7.13 -13.74 2.09
C PRO A 51 -7.03 -12.43 1.30
N ILE A 52 -7.03 -12.52 -0.02
CA ILE A 52 -6.95 -11.36 -0.92
C ILE A 52 -8.19 -11.27 -1.81
N ILE A 53 -8.44 -10.07 -2.34
CA ILE A 53 -9.40 -9.78 -3.41
C ILE A 53 -8.77 -8.80 -4.38
N GLU A 54 -9.00 -8.99 -5.68
CA GLU A 54 -8.54 -8.05 -6.70
C GLU A 54 -9.58 -6.96 -6.95
N VAL A 55 -9.13 -5.78 -7.41
CA VAL A 55 -10.01 -4.63 -7.66
C VAL A 55 -11.14 -4.97 -8.63
N LYS A 56 -10.85 -5.74 -9.69
CA LYS A 56 -11.86 -6.16 -10.69
C LYS A 56 -12.97 -7.06 -10.13
N GLU A 57 -12.75 -7.67 -8.97
CA GLU A 57 -13.74 -8.53 -8.32
C GLU A 57 -14.71 -7.72 -7.45
N LEU A 58 -14.39 -6.48 -7.08
CA LEU A 58 -15.23 -5.63 -6.22
C LEU A 58 -16.63 -5.45 -6.80
N ALA A 59 -16.75 -5.23 -8.12
CA ALA A 59 -18.04 -5.02 -8.78
C ALA A 59 -18.98 -6.23 -8.71
N ARG A 60 -18.45 -7.43 -8.45
CA ARG A 60 -19.20 -8.69 -8.38
C ARG A 60 -19.39 -9.18 -6.93
N THR A 61 -18.80 -8.47 -5.98
CA THR A 61 -18.76 -8.87 -4.57
C THR A 61 -19.60 -7.89 -3.76
N ILE A 62 -20.83 -8.20 -3.47
CA ILE A 62 -21.75 -7.38 -2.67
C ILE A 62 -22.51 -8.26 -1.69
N PRO A 63 -22.85 -7.75 -0.48
CA PRO A 63 -22.40 -6.48 0.12
C PRO A 63 -21.00 -6.61 0.78
N TYR A 64 -20.20 -5.55 0.68
CA TYR A 64 -18.91 -5.46 1.37
C TYR A 64 -18.72 -4.05 2.00
N ILE A 65 -17.75 -3.93 2.88
CA ILE A 65 -17.30 -2.67 3.46
C ILE A 65 -15.83 -2.46 3.10
N LEU A 66 -15.52 -1.39 2.37
CA LEU A 66 -14.13 -0.94 2.16
C LEU A 66 -13.65 -0.18 3.39
N VAL A 67 -12.48 -0.52 3.90
CA VAL A 67 -11.87 0.11 5.07
C VAL A 67 -10.51 0.68 4.70
N ASP A 68 -10.38 2.00 4.74
CA ASP A 68 -9.10 2.68 4.56
C ASP A 68 -8.28 2.61 5.85
N VAL A 69 -7.15 1.91 5.80
CA VAL A 69 -6.24 1.78 6.94
C VAL A 69 -5.00 2.66 6.80
N ARG A 70 -5.03 3.65 5.91
CA ARG A 70 -3.96 4.62 5.74
C ARG A 70 -4.00 5.66 6.86
N GLU A 71 -3.01 6.53 6.86
CA GLU A 71 -2.96 7.66 7.77
C GLU A 71 -3.93 8.76 7.33
N LYS A 72 -4.32 9.61 8.30
CA LYS A 72 -5.26 10.71 8.03
C LYS A 72 -4.82 11.60 6.86
N LYS A 73 -3.53 11.96 6.80
CA LYS A 73 -2.99 12.80 5.72
C LYS A 73 -3.14 12.17 4.33
N GLU A 74 -3.08 10.84 4.23
CA GLU A 74 -3.29 10.12 2.98
C GLU A 74 -4.77 10.12 2.57
N MET A 75 -5.67 9.94 3.55
CA MET A 75 -7.13 9.97 3.34
C MET A 75 -7.64 11.36 3.04
N ASP A 76 -7.02 12.40 3.60
CA ASP A 76 -7.38 13.81 3.34
C ASP A 76 -7.12 14.20 1.87
N VAL A 77 -6.19 13.54 1.19
CA VAL A 77 -5.99 13.71 -0.26
C VAL A 77 -7.11 13.04 -1.04
N SER A 78 -7.41 11.78 -0.76
CA SER A 78 -8.54 11.08 -1.37
C SER A 78 -8.75 9.69 -0.79
N MET A 79 -9.96 9.16 -0.94
CA MET A 79 -10.35 7.80 -0.55
C MET A 79 -11.03 7.06 -1.73
N ILE A 80 -11.05 5.73 -1.68
CA ILE A 80 -11.88 4.95 -2.60
C ILE A 80 -13.36 5.25 -2.31
N PRO A 81 -14.20 5.48 -3.32
CA PRO A 81 -15.62 5.79 -3.12
C PRO A 81 -16.35 4.78 -2.23
N GLY A 82 -17.08 5.27 -1.24
CA GLY A 82 -17.85 4.44 -0.30
C GLY A 82 -17.01 3.76 0.79
N ALA A 83 -15.72 4.02 0.86
CA ALA A 83 -14.88 3.53 1.95
C ALA A 83 -15.13 4.32 3.24
N ILE A 84 -14.98 3.62 4.36
CA ILE A 84 -14.93 4.21 5.71
C ILE A 84 -13.50 4.14 6.25
N THR A 85 -13.19 4.97 7.23
CA THR A 85 -11.89 4.92 7.91
C THR A 85 -11.80 3.72 8.84
N ALA A 86 -10.58 3.27 9.14
CA ALA A 86 -10.39 2.22 10.15
C ALA A 86 -10.96 2.63 11.52
N LYS A 87 -10.89 3.92 11.88
CA LYS A 87 -11.48 4.44 13.12
C LYS A 87 -13.02 4.28 13.14
N GLU A 88 -13.70 4.67 12.06
CA GLU A 88 -15.16 4.49 11.93
C GLU A 88 -15.55 3.01 11.97
N PHE A 89 -14.77 2.15 11.30
CA PHE A 89 -14.98 0.71 11.35
C PHE A 89 -14.84 0.17 12.78
N GLU A 90 -13.75 0.46 13.48
CA GLU A 90 -13.51 -0.04 14.85
C GLU A 90 -14.57 0.44 15.84
N THR A 91 -15.07 1.67 15.67
CA THR A 91 -16.15 2.21 16.52
C THR A 91 -17.47 1.43 16.35
N ASN A 92 -17.75 0.96 15.13
CA ASN A 92 -19.03 0.33 14.78
C ASN A 92 -18.89 -1.12 14.31
N LYS A 93 -17.77 -1.79 14.60
CA LYS A 93 -17.41 -3.06 13.97
C LYS A 93 -18.42 -4.18 14.14
N GLU A 94 -19.12 -4.22 15.26
CA GLU A 94 -20.16 -5.26 15.52
C GLU A 94 -21.30 -5.16 14.50
N THR A 95 -21.62 -3.96 13.99
CA THR A 95 -22.66 -3.79 12.96
C THR A 95 -22.25 -4.37 11.61
N TYR A 96 -20.95 -4.61 11.43
CA TYR A 96 -20.37 -5.14 10.18
C TYR A 96 -20.02 -6.64 10.25
N LYS A 97 -20.30 -7.33 11.36
CA LYS A 97 -19.84 -8.70 11.62
C LYS A 97 -20.27 -9.73 10.55
N ASN A 98 -21.41 -9.51 9.92
CA ASN A 98 -21.92 -10.40 8.87
C ASN A 98 -21.56 -9.95 7.45
N LYS A 99 -20.79 -8.87 7.30
CA LYS A 99 -20.37 -8.33 6.00
C LYS A 99 -18.95 -8.77 5.66
N LEU A 100 -18.62 -8.79 4.38
CA LEU A 100 -17.24 -8.93 3.93
C LEU A 100 -16.52 -7.60 4.14
N ILE A 101 -15.43 -7.61 4.90
CA ILE A 101 -14.60 -6.43 5.13
C ILE A 101 -13.43 -6.47 4.16
N ILE A 102 -13.19 -5.36 3.48
CA ILE A 102 -12.09 -5.24 2.50
C ILE A 102 -11.19 -4.07 2.90
N PRO A 103 -10.19 -4.32 3.76
CA PRO A 103 -9.19 -3.31 4.07
C PRO A 103 -8.30 -3.02 2.88
N TYR A 104 -7.89 -1.74 2.73
CA TYR A 104 -6.90 -1.34 1.74
C TYR A 104 -5.93 -0.29 2.30
N CYS A 105 -4.76 -0.23 1.69
CA CYS A 105 -3.77 0.84 1.88
C CYS A 105 -3.14 1.21 0.54
N THR A 106 -1.91 1.70 0.50
CA THR A 106 -1.25 2.09 -0.76
C THR A 106 -1.00 0.89 -1.68
N ILE A 107 -0.37 -0.20 -1.16
CA ILE A 107 0.02 -1.39 -1.96
C ILE A 107 -0.47 -2.72 -1.38
N GLY A 108 -1.11 -2.73 -0.20
CA GLY A 108 -1.63 -3.95 0.43
C GLY A 108 -0.85 -4.47 1.64
N MET A 109 0.27 -3.83 2.07
CA MET A 109 1.06 -4.30 3.20
C MET A 109 0.41 -4.00 4.56
N ARG A 110 0.06 -2.73 4.83
CA ARG A 110 -0.59 -2.32 6.09
C ARG A 110 -1.95 -2.96 6.22
N SER A 111 -2.72 -2.94 5.13
CA SER A 111 -4.05 -3.57 5.08
C SER A 111 -4.00 -5.09 5.18
N GLY A 112 -2.94 -5.74 4.70
CA GLY A 112 -2.74 -7.17 4.92
C GLY A 112 -2.62 -7.53 6.41
N LYS A 113 -1.81 -6.77 7.17
CA LYS A 113 -1.71 -6.95 8.64
C LYS A 113 -3.06 -6.71 9.33
N TYR A 114 -3.80 -5.71 8.88
CA TYR A 114 -5.12 -5.41 9.41
C TYR A 114 -6.14 -6.51 9.06
N THR A 115 -6.09 -7.05 7.85
CA THR A 115 -6.92 -8.20 7.43
C THR A 115 -6.66 -9.43 8.31
N ASP A 116 -5.38 -9.76 8.58
CA ASP A 116 -5.00 -10.86 9.45
C ASP A 116 -5.58 -10.70 10.87
N LYS A 117 -5.50 -9.47 11.44
CA LYS A 117 -6.15 -9.14 12.71
C LYS A 117 -7.66 -9.42 12.65
N LEU A 118 -8.35 -8.92 11.63
CA LEU A 118 -9.80 -9.10 11.50
C LEU A 118 -10.21 -10.56 11.35
N VAL A 119 -9.46 -11.35 10.58
CA VAL A 119 -9.71 -12.79 10.43
C VAL A 119 -9.56 -13.51 11.77
N LYS A 120 -8.54 -13.17 12.56
CA LYS A 120 -8.35 -13.72 13.92
C LYS A 120 -9.46 -13.30 14.89
N GLU A 121 -10.08 -12.16 14.69
CA GLU A 121 -11.25 -11.68 15.43
C GLU A 121 -12.58 -12.28 14.91
N GLY A 122 -12.53 -13.17 13.92
CA GLY A 122 -13.70 -13.88 13.37
C GLY A 122 -14.49 -13.12 12.29
N PHE A 123 -13.94 -12.03 11.76
CA PHE A 123 -14.55 -11.33 10.62
C PHE A 123 -14.25 -12.05 9.30
N LYS A 124 -15.20 -11.98 8.36
CA LYS A 124 -14.94 -12.29 6.97
C LYS A 124 -14.17 -11.12 6.36
N ALA A 125 -12.87 -11.25 6.14
CA ALA A 125 -12.06 -10.16 5.61
C ALA A 125 -11.14 -10.62 4.48
N LYS A 126 -10.92 -9.73 3.50
CA LYS A 126 -9.98 -9.92 2.38
C LYS A 126 -9.22 -8.63 2.12
N ASN A 127 -7.89 -8.72 2.02
CA ASN A 127 -7.03 -7.59 1.70
C ASN A 127 -7.19 -7.19 0.23
N LEU A 128 -7.42 -5.91 -0.06
CA LEU A 128 -7.42 -5.40 -1.43
C LEU A 128 -5.99 -5.44 -2.00
N LYS A 129 -5.74 -6.40 -2.87
CA LYS A 129 -4.42 -6.61 -3.49
C LYS A 129 -4.02 -5.37 -4.32
N GLY A 130 -2.85 -4.84 -4.04
CA GLY A 130 -2.33 -3.66 -4.72
C GLY A 130 -2.95 -2.32 -4.29
N GLY A 131 -3.96 -2.34 -3.39
CA GLY A 131 -4.51 -1.15 -2.75
C GLY A 131 -4.92 -0.03 -3.69
N VAL A 132 -4.66 1.24 -3.30
CA VAL A 132 -5.01 2.41 -4.14
C VAL A 132 -4.24 2.44 -5.46
N LEU A 133 -3.02 1.88 -5.52
CA LEU A 133 -2.26 1.82 -6.77
C LEU A 133 -2.95 0.93 -7.79
N ALA A 134 -3.38 -0.28 -7.40
CA ALA A 134 -4.14 -1.16 -8.30
C ALA A 134 -5.49 -0.54 -8.67
N PHE A 135 -6.18 0.12 -7.73
CA PHE A 135 -7.45 0.81 -7.99
C PHE A 135 -7.29 1.91 -9.05
N ALA A 136 -6.20 2.69 -8.99
CA ALA A 136 -5.86 3.68 -10.00
C ALA A 136 -5.56 3.04 -11.37
N HIS A 137 -4.84 1.90 -11.40
CA HIS A 137 -4.54 1.19 -12.65
C HIS A 137 -5.75 0.56 -13.33
N GLU A 138 -6.84 0.32 -12.60
CA GLU A 138 -8.13 -0.06 -13.18
C GLU A 138 -8.94 1.17 -13.67
N GLY A 139 -8.39 2.39 -13.57
CA GLY A 139 -8.96 3.62 -14.13
C GLY A 139 -10.01 4.31 -13.25
N PHE A 140 -10.28 3.83 -12.05
CA PHE A 140 -11.33 4.34 -11.17
C PHE A 140 -10.94 5.66 -10.49
N SER A 141 -11.87 6.59 -10.40
CA SER A 141 -11.69 7.85 -9.66
C SER A 141 -11.82 7.63 -8.16
N PHE A 142 -11.09 8.44 -7.42
CA PHE A 142 -11.21 8.59 -5.97
C PHE A 142 -12.19 9.70 -5.62
N ILE A 143 -12.45 9.87 -4.32
CA ILE A 143 -13.29 10.95 -3.78
C ILE A 143 -12.47 11.78 -2.79
N ASN A 144 -12.55 13.10 -2.92
CA ASN A 144 -12.09 14.06 -1.93
C ASN A 144 -13.25 15.03 -1.64
N LYS A 145 -13.68 15.15 -0.39
CA LYS A 145 -14.78 16.04 0.06
C LYS A 145 -16.06 15.92 -0.79
N GLY A 146 -16.38 14.70 -1.24
CA GLY A 146 -17.54 14.42 -2.08
C GLY A 146 -17.31 14.55 -3.59
N GLU A 147 -16.20 15.14 -4.02
CA GLU A 147 -15.88 15.36 -5.44
C GLU A 147 -14.96 14.27 -5.98
N LYS A 148 -15.17 13.88 -7.25
CA LYS A 148 -14.27 12.93 -7.94
C LYS A 148 -12.91 13.56 -8.18
N THR A 149 -11.86 12.81 -7.87
CA THR A 149 -10.48 13.22 -8.08
C THR A 149 -9.62 12.09 -8.63
N LYS A 150 -8.50 12.45 -9.24
CA LYS A 150 -7.39 11.55 -9.60
C LYS A 150 -6.10 11.90 -8.85
N GLU A 151 -6.19 12.73 -7.81
CA GLU A 151 -5.10 12.94 -6.87
C GLU A 151 -5.09 11.82 -5.85
N VAL A 152 -3.93 11.22 -5.62
CA VAL A 152 -3.77 10.08 -4.72
C VAL A 152 -2.50 10.28 -3.90
N HIS A 153 -2.60 10.21 -2.58
CA HIS A 153 -1.41 10.20 -1.75
C HIS A 153 -0.64 8.90 -1.96
N VAL A 154 0.62 9.03 -2.35
CA VAL A 154 1.60 7.95 -2.42
C VAL A 154 2.72 8.23 -1.42
N TYR A 155 3.35 7.21 -0.90
CA TYR A 155 4.24 7.28 0.27
C TYR A 155 5.50 8.13 0.06
N GLY A 156 5.82 8.46 -1.19
CA GLY A 156 6.98 9.23 -1.61
C GLY A 156 7.16 9.11 -3.12
N GLU A 157 8.10 9.85 -3.69
CA GLU A 157 8.33 9.89 -5.14
C GLU A 157 8.62 8.50 -5.72
N ALA A 158 9.41 7.68 -5.04
CA ALA A 158 9.71 6.29 -5.44
C ALA A 158 8.47 5.38 -5.48
N TRP A 159 7.38 5.77 -4.81
CA TRP A 159 6.10 5.08 -4.78
C TRP A 159 5.07 5.65 -5.75
N ASN A 160 5.46 6.66 -6.53
CA ASN A 160 4.58 7.24 -7.56
C ASN A 160 4.47 6.33 -8.77
N LEU A 161 3.89 5.15 -8.55
CA LEU A 161 3.61 4.13 -9.55
C LEU A 161 2.19 4.26 -10.12
N LEU A 162 1.66 5.47 -10.13
CA LEU A 162 0.33 5.77 -10.66
C LEU A 162 0.32 5.81 -12.19
N PRO A 163 -0.83 5.55 -12.85
CA PRO A 163 -0.99 5.83 -14.27
C PRO A 163 -0.84 7.33 -14.56
N LYS A 164 -0.39 7.70 -15.76
CA LYS A 164 -0.16 9.10 -16.19
C LYS A 164 -1.36 10.04 -15.97
N ALA A 165 -2.59 9.49 -15.98
CA ALA A 165 -3.81 10.27 -15.77
C ALA A 165 -4.06 10.66 -14.31
N TYR A 166 -3.21 10.21 -13.38
CA TYR A 166 -3.32 10.48 -11.95
C TYR A 166 -2.16 11.36 -11.49
N LYS A 167 -2.40 12.09 -10.39
CA LYS A 167 -1.39 12.93 -9.75
C LYS A 167 -1.05 12.33 -8.37
N GLY A 168 0.20 11.93 -8.20
CA GLY A 168 0.73 11.53 -6.90
C GLY A 168 0.95 12.74 -6.01
N ILE A 169 0.45 12.67 -4.77
CA ILE A 169 0.71 13.63 -3.71
C ILE A 169 1.58 12.92 -2.68
N PHE A 170 2.67 13.54 -2.26
CA PHE A 170 3.59 13.03 -1.25
C PHE A 170 4.35 14.20 -0.62
N GLU A 171 4.61 14.12 0.68
CA GLU A 171 5.45 15.01 1.46
C GLU A 171 6.33 14.18 2.40
#